data_d74c1ef98ab4725e38c2876e6d542d16
#
_entry.id   d74c1ef98ab4725e38c2876e6d542d16
#
_cell.length_a   1.000
_cell.length_b   1.000
_cell.length_c   1.000
_cell.angle_alpha   90.00
_cell.angle_beta   90.00
_cell.angle_gamma   90.00
#
_symmetry.space_group_name_H-M   'P 1'
#
loop_
_entity.id
_entity.type
_entity.pdbx_description
1 polymer ?
#
loop_
_entity_poly.entity_id
_entity_poly.type
_entity_poly.pdbx_seq_one_letter_code
_entity_poly.pdbx_strand_id
1 'polypeptide(L)'
;WEQTPEGGTELNYYNGDLCSYYLFRENDRSYNLNPGKNTVFRIEKGSNASNSFKTSSRYMFFRGQFPKDFQISTPYALPVKTGEETQWQIAPQESAKTMIFQIQEGDTVYATRRGVACATVLPQQLLIYHPDHTFAAYLMMRQNFIQTGEEVMTGQPIGIAGVLGVSISYFFLDNNKFDANGFLGYPYSHFTPVFRTDKGDVKLEEKTAYKSATDDELIMLEMSKREKKKFQKQKYSK
;
A
#
# COMPACT_ATOMS: atom_id res chain seq x y z
N TRP A 1 25.80 -13.03 -3.20
CA TRP A 1 26.75 -12.64 -4.22
C TRP A 1 26.65 -13.57 -5.43
N GLU A 2 26.61 -13.01 -6.63
CA GLU A 2 26.51 -13.75 -7.89
C GLU A 2 27.65 -13.31 -8.83
N GLN A 3 28.18 -14.27 -9.58
CA GLN A 3 29.19 -13.98 -10.64
C GLN A 3 28.49 -13.44 -11.88
N THR A 4 29.02 -12.39 -12.48
CA THR A 4 28.54 -11.90 -13.79
C THR A 4 29.22 -12.65 -14.94
N PRO A 5 28.61 -12.72 -16.13
CA PRO A 5 29.21 -13.35 -17.31
C PRO A 5 30.56 -12.73 -17.70
N GLU A 6 30.75 -11.44 -17.41
CA GLU A 6 31.98 -10.70 -17.69
C GLU A 6 33.09 -10.94 -16.65
N GLY A 7 32.81 -11.79 -15.63
CA GLY A 7 33.78 -12.17 -14.58
C GLY A 7 33.83 -11.16 -13.40
N GLY A 8 32.87 -10.27 -13.29
CA GLY A 8 32.63 -9.45 -12.10
C GLY A 8 31.79 -10.16 -11.06
N THR A 9 31.41 -9.44 -10.01
CA THR A 9 30.56 -9.97 -8.93
C THR A 9 29.48 -8.96 -8.54
N GLU A 10 28.24 -9.42 -8.34
CA GLU A 10 27.10 -8.61 -7.91
C GLU A 10 26.57 -9.07 -6.55
N LEU A 11 26.19 -8.10 -5.73
CA LEU A 11 25.34 -8.35 -4.56
C LEU A 11 23.88 -8.07 -4.94
N ASN A 12 23.06 -9.12 -4.93
CA ASN A 12 21.67 -9.06 -5.28
C ASN A 12 20.78 -9.36 -4.09
N TYR A 13 19.68 -8.61 -3.98
CA TYR A 13 18.56 -8.89 -3.08
C TYR A 13 17.34 -9.26 -3.91
N TYR A 14 16.68 -10.35 -3.51
CA TYR A 14 15.43 -10.80 -4.15
C TYR A 14 14.25 -10.42 -3.28
N ASN A 15 13.40 -9.53 -3.78
CA ASN A 15 12.15 -9.18 -3.15
C ASN A 15 11.03 -10.04 -3.74
N GLY A 16 10.53 -10.99 -2.96
CA GLY A 16 9.43 -11.88 -3.36
C GLY A 16 8.02 -11.32 -3.14
N ASP A 17 7.91 -10.12 -2.54
CA ASP A 17 6.63 -9.42 -2.40
C ASP A 17 6.37 -8.53 -3.63
N LEU A 18 5.14 -8.11 -3.82
CA LEU A 18 4.74 -7.25 -4.93
C LEU A 18 4.68 -5.77 -4.56
N CYS A 19 4.92 -5.42 -3.31
CA CYS A 19 5.29 -4.07 -2.92
C CYS A 19 6.80 -3.91 -2.84
N SER A 20 7.26 -2.68 -2.94
CA SER A 20 8.67 -2.36 -2.74
C SER A 20 9.06 -2.49 -1.26
N TYR A 21 10.35 -2.60 -1.02
CA TYR A 21 10.95 -2.54 0.32
C TYR A 21 12.05 -1.49 0.35
N TYR A 22 12.26 -0.91 1.52
CA TYR A 22 13.39 -0.06 1.82
C TYR A 22 14.40 -0.85 2.67
N LEU A 23 15.58 -1.08 2.12
CA LEU A 23 16.71 -1.69 2.82
C LEU A 23 17.50 -0.57 3.50
N PHE A 24 17.33 -0.44 4.81
CA PHE A 24 18.15 0.44 5.63
C PHE A 24 19.44 -0.29 6.05
N ARG A 25 20.58 0.39 5.92
CA ARG A 25 21.89 -0.10 6.33
C ARG A 25 22.58 0.93 7.21
N GLU A 26 22.98 0.51 8.41
CA GLU A 26 23.71 1.37 9.33
C GLU A 26 25.08 1.75 8.75
N ASN A 27 25.40 3.05 8.81
CA ASN A 27 26.68 3.58 8.32
C ASN A 27 27.01 3.33 6.85
N ASP A 28 26.01 3.04 6.03
CA ASP A 28 26.17 2.79 4.61
C ASP A 28 24.96 3.29 3.82
N ARG A 29 25.04 3.21 2.49
CA ARG A 29 23.98 3.59 1.58
C ARG A 29 22.78 2.64 1.72
N SER A 30 21.59 3.20 1.89
CA SER A 30 20.33 2.46 1.86
C SER A 30 19.78 2.33 0.43
N TYR A 31 18.88 1.36 0.20
CA TYR A 31 18.40 1.01 -1.13
C TYR A 31 16.89 0.80 -1.15
N ASN A 32 16.25 1.21 -2.25
CA ASN A 32 14.89 0.78 -2.57
C ASN A 32 14.96 -0.55 -3.33
N LEU A 33 14.25 -1.55 -2.83
CA LEU A 33 14.15 -2.88 -3.43
C LEU A 33 12.79 -3.03 -4.09
N ASN A 34 12.75 -2.98 -5.41
CA ASN A 34 11.53 -3.27 -6.17
C ASN A 34 11.22 -4.77 -6.15
N PRO A 35 9.99 -5.20 -6.48
CA PRO A 35 9.68 -6.61 -6.69
C PRO A 35 10.68 -7.28 -7.64
N GLY A 36 11.12 -8.50 -7.29
CA GLY A 36 12.11 -9.25 -8.05
C GLY A 36 13.57 -9.00 -7.65
N LYS A 37 14.48 -9.18 -8.60
CA LYS A 37 15.93 -9.05 -8.41
C LYS A 37 16.36 -7.57 -8.34
N ASN A 38 17.17 -7.24 -7.34
CA ASN A 38 17.73 -5.90 -7.12
C ASN A 38 19.23 -5.98 -6.94
N THR A 39 20.00 -5.50 -7.89
CA THR A 39 21.46 -5.37 -7.77
C THR A 39 21.80 -4.11 -7.00
N VAL A 40 22.34 -4.27 -5.79
CA VAL A 40 22.68 -3.13 -4.92
C VAL A 40 24.14 -2.76 -4.97
N PHE A 41 25.00 -3.67 -5.42
CA PHE A 41 26.41 -3.43 -5.56
C PHE A 41 27.01 -4.31 -6.66
N ARG A 42 27.98 -3.77 -7.41
CA ARG A 42 28.70 -4.50 -8.47
C ARG A 42 30.20 -4.24 -8.33
N ILE A 43 30.98 -5.29 -8.45
CA ILE A 43 32.44 -5.26 -8.58
C ILE A 43 32.77 -5.73 -9.98
N GLU A 44 33.41 -4.89 -10.77
CA GLU A 44 33.86 -5.26 -12.11
C GLU A 44 35.15 -6.08 -12.06
N LYS A 45 35.36 -6.93 -13.07
CA LYS A 45 36.58 -7.74 -13.21
C LYS A 45 37.80 -6.85 -13.20
N GLY A 46 38.78 -7.18 -12.34
CA GLY A 46 40.04 -6.45 -12.26
C GLY A 46 39.97 -5.10 -11.53
N SER A 47 38.82 -4.71 -10.98
CA SER A 47 38.73 -3.51 -10.15
C SER A 47 39.29 -3.78 -8.75
N ASN A 48 40.10 -2.84 -8.23
CA ASN A 48 40.60 -2.87 -6.83
C ASN A 48 39.50 -2.45 -5.82
N ALA A 49 38.23 -2.59 -6.21
CA ALA A 49 37.05 -2.10 -5.48
C ALA A 49 36.69 -2.90 -4.20
N SER A 50 37.53 -3.85 -3.77
CA SER A 50 37.34 -4.66 -2.58
C SER A 50 37.13 -3.86 -1.30
N ASN A 51 37.51 -2.57 -1.30
CA ASN A 51 37.41 -1.71 -0.12
C ASN A 51 36.20 -0.79 -0.08
N SER A 52 35.33 -0.80 -1.11
CA SER A 52 34.24 0.18 -1.20
C SER A 52 32.89 -0.34 -0.68
N PHE A 53 32.70 -1.65 -0.58
CA PHE A 53 31.51 -2.24 0.03
C PHE A 53 31.76 -2.53 1.51
N LYS A 54 31.32 -1.61 2.36
CA LYS A 54 31.33 -1.87 3.80
C LYS A 54 30.26 -2.92 4.12
N THR A 55 30.66 -4.06 4.62
CA THR A 55 29.73 -5.00 5.25
C THR A 55 29.14 -4.34 6.48
N SER A 56 27.98 -3.72 6.34
CA SER A 56 27.24 -3.24 7.50
C SER A 56 26.80 -4.43 8.33
N SER A 57 27.13 -4.43 9.61
CA SER A 57 26.73 -5.49 10.55
C SER A 57 25.24 -5.40 10.89
N ARG A 58 24.60 -4.26 10.63
CA ARG A 58 23.18 -4.02 10.92
C ARG A 58 22.45 -3.52 9.68
N TYR A 59 21.38 -4.21 9.34
CA TYR A 59 20.45 -3.82 8.29
C TYR A 59 19.02 -4.21 8.68
N MET A 60 18.05 -3.45 8.17
CA MET A 60 16.63 -3.73 8.36
C MET A 60 15.89 -3.53 7.04
N PHE A 61 14.84 -4.32 6.86
CA PHE A 61 13.91 -4.19 5.74
C PHE A 61 12.61 -3.57 6.26
N PHE A 62 12.19 -2.51 5.59
CA PHE A 62 10.90 -1.87 5.82
C PHE A 62 10.05 -2.02 4.57
N ARG A 63 8.80 -2.40 4.74
CA ARG A 63 7.88 -2.53 3.62
C ARG A 63 7.51 -1.16 3.06
N GLY A 64 7.58 -0.98 1.75
CA GLY A 64 7.32 0.26 1.04
C GLY A 64 8.57 1.03 0.65
N GLN A 65 8.34 2.14 -0.02
CA GLN A 65 9.29 3.21 -0.28
C GLN A 65 8.74 4.49 0.31
N PHE A 66 9.57 5.52 0.44
CA PHE A 66 9.06 6.85 0.79
C PHE A 66 8.07 7.31 -0.26
N PRO A 67 6.95 7.95 0.16
CA PRO A 67 5.94 8.42 -0.78
C PRO A 67 6.54 9.32 -1.83
N LYS A 68 6.07 9.14 -3.06
CA LYS A 68 6.38 9.98 -4.19
C LYS A 68 5.10 10.70 -4.60
N ASP A 69 5.17 12.03 -4.66
CA ASP A 69 4.04 12.87 -5.05
C ASP A 69 2.76 12.65 -4.18
N PHE A 70 2.96 12.25 -2.91
CA PHE A 70 1.87 12.00 -1.98
C PHE A 70 1.09 13.29 -1.69
N GLN A 71 -0.21 13.24 -1.93
CA GLN A 71 -1.14 14.31 -1.60
C GLN A 71 -2.30 13.74 -0.77
N ILE A 72 -2.46 14.25 0.45
CA ILE A 72 -3.55 13.84 1.35
C ILE A 72 -4.95 14.17 0.78
N SER A 73 -5.01 15.05 -0.22
CA SER A 73 -6.23 15.43 -0.94
C SER A 73 -6.68 14.44 -2.01
N THR A 74 -5.86 13.43 -2.35
CA THR A 74 -6.27 12.37 -3.29
C THR A 74 -7.50 11.65 -2.72
N PRO A 75 -8.65 11.66 -3.41
CA PRO A 75 -9.88 11.08 -2.86
C PRO A 75 -9.85 9.55 -2.91
N TYR A 76 -10.40 8.93 -1.88
CA TYR A 76 -10.65 7.50 -1.75
C TYR A 76 -12.14 7.22 -1.87
N ALA A 77 -12.52 6.03 -2.31
CA ALA A 77 -13.90 5.54 -2.22
C ALA A 77 -14.22 5.14 -0.76
N LEU A 78 -15.49 5.18 -0.39
CA LEU A 78 -15.95 4.48 0.81
C LEU A 78 -15.93 2.97 0.58
N PRO A 79 -15.67 2.15 1.63
CA PRO A 79 -15.54 0.68 1.49
C PRO A 79 -16.89 -0.04 1.32
N VAL A 80 -17.91 0.63 0.86
CA VAL A 80 -19.26 0.13 0.59
C VAL A 80 -19.65 0.39 -0.87
N LYS A 81 -20.69 -0.29 -1.34
CA LYS A 81 -21.21 -0.11 -2.69
C LYS A 81 -21.68 1.34 -2.92
N THR A 82 -21.48 1.82 -4.12
CA THR A 82 -22.03 3.14 -4.52
C THR A 82 -23.52 3.25 -4.22
N GLY A 83 -23.91 4.31 -3.53
CA GLY A 83 -25.27 4.57 -3.08
C GLY A 83 -25.60 4.04 -1.69
N GLU A 84 -24.76 3.19 -1.10
CA GLU A 84 -24.90 2.74 0.29
C GLU A 84 -24.27 3.72 1.27
N GLU A 85 -24.73 3.68 2.53
CA GLU A 85 -24.25 4.52 3.61
C GLU A 85 -23.37 3.73 4.56
N THR A 86 -22.36 4.39 5.10
CA THR A 86 -21.54 3.88 6.21
C THR A 86 -21.12 5.02 7.12
N GLN A 87 -20.77 4.70 8.34
CA GLN A 87 -20.09 5.59 9.28
C GLN A 87 -18.85 4.90 9.82
N TRP A 88 -17.93 5.66 10.38
CA TRP A 88 -16.73 5.13 10.96
C TRP A 88 -16.52 5.59 12.40
N GLN A 89 -15.72 4.84 13.14
CA GLN A 89 -15.25 5.19 14.48
C GLN A 89 -13.81 4.73 14.68
N ILE A 90 -13.12 5.35 15.62
CA ILE A 90 -11.79 4.90 16.06
C ILE A 90 -11.95 3.70 16.98
N ALA A 91 -11.06 2.71 16.88
CA ALA A 91 -11.02 1.61 17.83
C ALA A 91 -10.66 2.13 19.23
N PRO A 92 -11.42 1.75 20.28
CA PRO A 92 -11.31 2.37 21.61
C PRO A 92 -9.97 2.25 22.32
N GLN A 93 -9.04 1.43 21.83
CA GLN A 93 -7.74 1.16 22.48
C GLN A 93 -6.54 1.30 21.53
N GLU A 94 -6.75 1.76 20.30
CA GLU A 94 -5.66 1.91 19.35
C GLU A 94 -5.10 3.33 19.34
N SER A 95 -3.79 3.44 19.60
CA SER A 95 -3.01 4.65 19.35
C SER A 95 -2.81 4.91 17.85
N ALA A 96 -3.02 3.92 17.00
CA ALA A 96 -2.99 4.02 15.56
C ALA A 96 -4.34 4.53 15.03
N LYS A 97 -4.30 5.42 14.06
CA LYS A 97 -5.49 6.02 13.43
C LYS A 97 -6.16 5.02 12.48
N THR A 98 -6.72 3.96 13.04
CA THR A 98 -7.45 2.93 12.31
C THR A 98 -8.93 3.29 12.28
N MET A 99 -9.50 3.32 11.09
CA MET A 99 -10.91 3.64 10.86
C MET A 99 -11.72 2.34 10.81
N ILE A 100 -12.61 2.13 11.75
CA ILE A 100 -13.59 1.01 11.70
C ILE A 100 -14.84 1.51 11.00
N PHE A 101 -15.07 1.03 9.78
CA PHE A 101 -16.30 1.32 9.04
C PHE A 101 -17.38 0.33 9.42
N GLN A 102 -18.54 0.83 9.76
CA GLN A 102 -19.73 0.04 10.08
C GLN A 102 -20.34 -0.49 8.79
N ILE A 103 -20.13 -1.77 8.54
CA ILE A 103 -20.69 -2.54 7.43
C ILE A 103 -21.36 -3.76 8.06
N GLN A 104 -22.54 -4.13 7.61
CA GLN A 104 -23.26 -5.27 8.15
C GLN A 104 -22.43 -6.55 7.95
N GLU A 105 -22.40 -7.43 8.96
CA GLU A 105 -21.74 -8.72 8.83
C GLU A 105 -22.27 -9.50 7.63
N GLY A 106 -21.36 -9.97 6.79
CA GLY A 106 -21.70 -10.71 5.58
C GLY A 106 -21.83 -9.85 4.32
N ASP A 107 -21.88 -8.53 4.45
CA ASP A 107 -21.90 -7.63 3.30
C ASP A 107 -20.53 -7.53 2.63
N THR A 108 -20.55 -7.12 1.38
CA THR A 108 -19.33 -6.97 0.57
C THR A 108 -18.55 -5.72 0.97
N VAL A 109 -17.25 -5.90 1.18
CA VAL A 109 -16.28 -4.81 1.35
C VAL A 109 -15.67 -4.45 0.01
N TYR A 110 -15.55 -3.15 -0.27
CA TYR A 110 -15.01 -2.61 -1.51
C TYR A 110 -13.66 -1.92 -1.29
N ALA A 111 -12.78 -2.02 -2.28
CA ALA A 111 -11.49 -1.36 -2.25
C ALA A 111 -11.64 0.17 -2.29
N THR A 112 -11.02 0.84 -1.34
CA THR A 112 -11.12 2.31 -1.24
C THR A 112 -10.24 3.04 -2.26
N ARG A 113 -9.20 2.38 -2.78
CA ARG A 113 -8.30 2.92 -3.80
C ARG A 113 -7.57 1.80 -4.53
N ARG A 114 -7.21 2.04 -5.81
CA ARG A 114 -6.43 1.07 -6.59
C ARG A 114 -5.03 0.82 -6.01
N GLY A 115 -4.49 -0.35 -6.30
CA GLY A 115 -3.13 -0.72 -5.93
C GLY A 115 -2.84 -2.18 -6.20
N VAL A 116 -1.77 -2.70 -5.62
CA VAL A 116 -1.37 -4.10 -5.72
C VAL A 116 -1.50 -4.76 -4.35
N ALA A 117 -2.11 -5.92 -4.29
CA ALA A 117 -2.21 -6.71 -3.08
C ALA A 117 -0.85 -7.30 -2.70
N CYS A 118 -0.38 -6.98 -1.50
CA CYS A 118 0.88 -7.45 -0.94
C CYS A 118 0.67 -8.66 -0.03
N ALA A 119 1.75 -9.40 0.25
CA ALA A 119 1.71 -10.54 1.15
C ALA A 119 1.28 -10.13 2.57
N THR A 120 0.41 -10.92 3.19
CA THR A 120 -0.05 -10.76 4.58
C THR A 120 0.16 -12.05 5.35
N VAL A 121 0.22 -11.94 6.70
CA VAL A 121 0.42 -13.10 7.57
C VAL A 121 -0.87 -13.91 7.71
N LEU A 122 -2.01 -13.23 7.79
CA LEU A 122 -3.31 -13.86 7.97
C LEU A 122 -4.13 -13.76 6.68
N PRO A 123 -4.81 -14.84 6.27
CA PRO A 123 -5.56 -14.88 5.00
C PRO A 123 -6.76 -13.91 4.96
N GLN A 124 -7.28 -13.49 6.12
CA GLN A 124 -8.39 -12.51 6.20
C GLN A 124 -7.91 -11.06 6.12
N GLN A 125 -6.60 -10.83 6.13
CA GLN A 125 -6.02 -9.50 5.97
C GLN A 125 -5.77 -9.22 4.49
N LEU A 126 -5.92 -7.97 4.10
CA LEU A 126 -5.54 -7.48 2.78
C LEU A 126 -4.71 -6.20 2.95
N LEU A 127 -3.53 -6.19 2.38
CA LEU A 127 -2.66 -5.01 2.33
C LEU A 127 -2.56 -4.56 0.88
N ILE A 128 -3.02 -3.36 0.58
CA ILE A 128 -2.94 -2.76 -0.75
C ILE A 128 -1.84 -1.69 -0.75
N TYR A 129 -0.91 -1.81 -1.68
CA TYR A 129 0.15 -0.83 -1.95
C TYR A 129 -0.26 0.04 -3.13
N HIS A 130 -0.40 1.34 -2.89
CA HIS A 130 -0.86 2.32 -3.87
C HIS A 130 0.29 2.86 -4.75
N PRO A 131 -0.03 3.45 -5.93
CA PRO A 131 0.99 4.00 -6.84
C PRO A 131 1.88 5.09 -6.25
N ASP A 132 1.40 5.83 -5.25
CA ASP A 132 2.15 6.87 -4.54
C ASP A 132 2.94 6.36 -3.33
N HIS A 133 3.08 5.04 -3.20
CA HIS A 133 3.79 4.34 -2.13
C HIS A 133 3.11 4.39 -0.76
N THR A 134 1.85 4.78 -0.68
CA THR A 134 1.03 4.62 0.54
C THR A 134 0.39 3.24 0.60
N PHE A 135 -0.14 2.89 1.77
CA PHE A 135 -0.79 1.62 2.02
C PHE A 135 -2.19 1.79 2.58
N ALA A 136 -3.06 0.85 2.26
CA ALA A 136 -4.30 0.58 2.99
C ALA A 136 -4.30 -0.87 3.50
N ALA A 137 -4.34 -1.05 4.82
CA ALA A 137 -4.46 -2.37 5.45
C ALA A 137 -5.90 -2.60 5.88
N TYR A 138 -6.54 -3.59 5.29
CA TYR A 138 -7.89 -4.04 5.62
C TYR A 138 -7.81 -5.19 6.60
N LEU A 139 -8.43 -5.02 7.75
CA LEU A 139 -8.45 -5.98 8.85
C LEU A 139 -9.89 -6.29 9.23
N MET A 140 -10.10 -7.33 10.03
CA MET A 140 -11.40 -7.74 10.56
C MET A 140 -12.41 -8.20 9.50
N MET A 141 -11.97 -8.46 8.27
CA MET A 141 -12.80 -9.11 7.26
C MET A 141 -13.04 -10.58 7.64
N ARG A 142 -14.24 -11.09 7.36
CA ARG A 142 -14.55 -12.51 7.49
C ARG A 142 -13.89 -13.33 6.38
N GLN A 143 -13.80 -12.74 5.18
CA GLN A 143 -13.22 -13.36 4.01
C GLN A 143 -12.52 -12.30 3.14
N ASN A 144 -11.36 -12.66 2.60
CA ASN A 144 -10.65 -11.89 1.58
C ASN A 144 -10.76 -12.63 0.25
N PHE A 145 -11.10 -11.92 -0.85
CA PHE A 145 -11.23 -12.48 -2.20
C PHE A 145 -9.94 -12.33 -3.02
N ILE A 146 -9.03 -11.45 -2.59
CA ILE A 146 -7.89 -11.00 -3.37
C ILE A 146 -6.65 -11.82 -3.00
N GLN A 147 -5.94 -12.29 -4.01
CA GLN A 147 -4.67 -12.99 -3.81
C GLN A 147 -3.50 -12.00 -3.85
N THR A 148 -2.41 -12.37 -3.17
CA THR A 148 -1.15 -11.61 -3.27
C THR A 148 -0.73 -11.49 -4.73
N GLY A 149 -0.47 -10.26 -5.16
CA GLY A 149 -0.07 -9.93 -6.51
C GLY A 149 -1.17 -9.47 -7.44
N GLU A 150 -2.41 -9.60 -7.05
CA GLU A 150 -3.51 -9.07 -7.86
C GLU A 150 -3.54 -7.54 -7.83
N GLU A 151 -3.78 -6.95 -9.00
CA GLU A 151 -4.15 -5.54 -9.10
C GLU A 151 -5.60 -5.36 -8.64
N VAL A 152 -5.79 -4.43 -7.73
CA VAL A 152 -7.10 -4.06 -7.19
C VAL A 152 -7.48 -2.68 -7.72
N MET A 153 -8.72 -2.55 -8.19
CA MET A 153 -9.26 -1.29 -8.67
C MET A 153 -10.11 -0.60 -7.59
N THR A 154 -10.14 0.72 -7.60
CA THR A 154 -11.04 1.50 -6.74
C THR A 154 -12.50 1.04 -6.93
N GLY A 155 -13.20 0.77 -5.83
CA GLY A 155 -14.58 0.27 -5.86
C GLY A 155 -14.74 -1.21 -6.25
N GLN A 156 -13.66 -1.97 -6.37
CA GLN A 156 -13.72 -3.42 -6.63
C GLN A 156 -14.14 -4.17 -5.35
N PRO A 157 -15.03 -5.19 -5.42
CA PRO A 157 -15.27 -6.12 -4.32
C PRO A 157 -13.99 -6.83 -3.90
N ILE A 158 -13.62 -6.77 -2.61
CA ILE A 158 -12.37 -7.34 -2.09
C ILE A 158 -12.57 -8.36 -0.97
N GLY A 159 -13.74 -8.45 -0.40
CA GLY A 159 -13.99 -9.38 0.70
C GLY A 159 -15.37 -9.24 1.30
N ILE A 160 -15.55 -9.89 2.44
CA ILE A 160 -16.78 -9.90 3.23
C ILE A 160 -16.48 -9.27 4.60
N ALA A 161 -17.36 -8.38 5.04
CA ALA A 161 -17.27 -7.75 6.35
C ALA A 161 -17.44 -8.77 7.49
N GLY A 162 -16.65 -8.59 8.55
CA GLY A 162 -16.81 -9.33 9.80
C GLY A 162 -17.86 -8.73 10.72
N VAL A 163 -17.96 -9.28 11.93
CA VAL A 163 -18.96 -8.90 12.96
C VAL A 163 -18.94 -7.40 13.29
N LEU A 164 -17.76 -6.77 13.29
CA LEU A 164 -17.58 -5.35 13.59
C LEU A 164 -17.44 -4.47 12.34
N GLY A 165 -17.75 -5.00 11.16
CA GLY A 165 -17.52 -4.33 9.89
C GLY A 165 -16.11 -4.57 9.34
N VAL A 166 -15.45 -3.53 8.84
CA VAL A 166 -14.07 -3.57 8.36
C VAL A 166 -13.23 -2.48 9.02
N SER A 167 -12.04 -2.84 9.43
CA SER A 167 -11.04 -1.90 9.97
C SER A 167 -10.02 -1.58 8.88
N ILE A 168 -9.79 -0.30 8.60
CA ILE A 168 -8.85 0.14 7.58
C ILE A 168 -7.85 1.13 8.19
N SER A 169 -6.56 0.80 8.02
CA SER A 169 -5.47 1.68 8.42
C SER A 169 -4.74 2.20 7.20
N TYR A 170 -4.61 3.51 7.07
CA TYR A 170 -3.89 4.17 5.99
C TYR A 170 -2.56 4.70 6.48
N PHE A 171 -1.46 4.31 5.85
CA PHE A 171 -0.12 4.67 6.32
C PHE A 171 0.91 4.69 5.18
N PHE A 172 2.07 5.22 5.48
CA PHE A 172 3.23 5.25 4.57
C PHE A 172 4.54 5.20 5.36
N LEU A 173 5.60 4.78 4.69
CA LEU A 173 6.96 4.82 5.23
C LEU A 173 7.41 6.29 5.29
N ASP A 174 7.71 6.80 6.50
CA ASP A 174 7.97 8.21 6.75
C ASP A 174 9.46 8.47 6.99
N ASN A 175 10.08 9.21 6.07
CA ASN A 175 11.49 9.56 6.16
C ASN A 175 11.83 10.37 7.42
N ASN A 176 10.90 11.15 7.94
CA ASN A 176 11.11 11.95 9.15
C ASN A 176 11.14 11.13 10.44
N LYS A 177 10.71 9.87 10.38
CA LYS A 177 10.76 8.91 11.49
C LYS A 177 11.99 8.01 11.46
N PHE A 178 12.80 8.09 10.40
CA PHE A 178 14.12 7.47 10.36
C PHE A 178 15.11 8.38 11.05
N ASP A 179 15.61 7.96 12.18
CA ASP A 179 16.80 8.55 12.77
C ASP A 179 18.03 7.68 12.49
N ALA A 180 19.22 8.20 12.84
CA ALA A 180 20.47 7.45 12.70
C ALA A 180 20.48 6.17 13.57
N ASN A 181 19.55 6.05 14.52
CA ASN A 181 19.35 4.90 15.40
C ASN A 181 18.17 4.03 14.94
N GLY A 182 17.71 4.14 13.69
CA GLY A 182 16.48 3.59 13.06
C GLY A 182 16.16 2.11 13.28
N PHE A 183 16.93 1.42 14.09
CA PHE A 183 16.68 0.03 14.48
C PHE A 183 15.61 -0.14 15.58
N LEU A 184 15.14 0.93 16.20
CA LEU A 184 14.26 0.86 17.37
C LEU A 184 12.88 1.49 17.16
N GLY A 185 12.59 2.03 15.97
CA GLY A 185 11.37 2.77 15.71
C GLY A 185 10.39 2.03 14.77
N TYR A 186 9.16 2.47 14.80
CA TYR A 186 8.12 2.19 13.79
C TYR A 186 8.08 3.36 12.80
N PRO A 187 8.79 3.27 11.65
CA PRO A 187 9.02 4.42 10.78
C PRO A 187 7.84 4.69 9.84
N TYR A 188 6.63 4.43 10.28
CA TYR A 188 5.43 4.69 9.51
C TYR A 188 4.60 5.82 10.13
N SER A 189 4.04 6.65 9.28
CA SER A 189 3.04 7.64 9.64
C SER A 189 1.69 7.24 9.11
N HIS A 190 0.66 7.41 9.94
CA HIS A 190 -0.74 7.20 9.56
C HIS A 190 -1.37 8.52 9.13
N PHE A 191 -2.36 8.42 8.24
CA PHE A 191 -3.14 9.57 7.80
C PHE A 191 -4.61 9.19 7.63
N THR A 192 -5.48 10.20 7.66
CA THR A 192 -6.90 10.04 7.35
C THR A 192 -7.13 10.56 5.94
N PRO A 193 -7.58 9.72 4.99
CA PRO A 193 -7.88 10.15 3.63
C PRO A 193 -9.04 11.15 3.55
N VAL A 194 -9.14 11.80 2.39
CA VAL A 194 -10.36 12.42 1.90
C VAL A 194 -11.17 11.35 1.18
N PHE A 195 -12.49 11.33 1.34
CA PHE A 195 -13.36 10.33 0.72
C PHE A 195 -14.38 10.96 -0.22
N ARG A 196 -14.62 10.29 -1.37
CA ARG A 196 -15.67 10.66 -2.31
C ARG A 196 -17.03 10.20 -1.76
N THR A 197 -17.89 11.18 -1.49
CA THR A 197 -19.27 11.00 -0.99
C THR A 197 -20.26 11.72 -1.88
N ASP A 198 -21.55 11.54 -1.63
CA ASP A 198 -22.63 12.31 -2.27
C ASP A 198 -22.56 13.83 -1.99
N LYS A 199 -21.80 14.23 -0.96
CA LYS A 199 -21.53 15.63 -0.60
C LYS A 199 -20.21 16.15 -1.20
N GLY A 200 -19.55 15.37 -2.08
CA GLY A 200 -18.23 15.66 -2.66
C GLY A 200 -17.08 14.99 -1.90
N ASP A 201 -15.88 15.48 -2.12
CA ASP A 201 -14.66 14.95 -1.51
C ASP A 201 -14.46 15.59 -0.14
N VAL A 202 -14.64 14.82 0.93
CA VAL A 202 -14.66 15.31 2.32
C VAL A 202 -13.79 14.47 3.25
N LYS A 203 -13.30 15.10 4.31
CA LYS A 203 -12.80 14.37 5.48
C LYS A 203 -13.99 13.94 6.31
N LEU A 204 -14.09 12.63 6.57
CA LEU A 204 -15.21 12.10 7.33
C LEU A 204 -15.13 12.50 8.81
N GLU A 205 -16.25 12.92 9.37
CA GLU A 205 -16.42 13.09 10.81
C GLU A 205 -16.80 11.75 11.46
N GLU A 206 -16.23 11.46 12.62
CA GLU A 206 -16.48 10.22 13.35
C GLU A 206 -17.97 10.10 13.71
N LYS A 207 -18.54 8.90 13.60
CA LYS A 207 -19.95 8.58 13.90
C LYS A 207 -20.98 9.34 13.06
N THR A 208 -20.54 9.91 11.94
CA THR A 208 -21.41 10.57 10.97
C THR A 208 -21.59 9.67 9.76
N ALA A 209 -22.83 9.49 9.31
CA ALA A 209 -23.14 8.68 8.14
C ALA A 209 -22.83 9.43 6.84
N TYR A 210 -22.21 8.75 5.90
CA TYR A 210 -21.88 9.24 4.57
C TYR A 210 -22.28 8.22 3.52
N LYS A 211 -22.82 8.70 2.42
CA LYS A 211 -23.24 7.90 1.28
C LYS A 211 -22.11 7.80 0.26
N SER A 212 -21.79 6.59 -0.17
CA SER A 212 -20.78 6.32 -1.20
C SER A 212 -21.20 6.87 -2.55
N ALA A 213 -20.29 7.61 -3.20
CA ALA A 213 -20.47 8.17 -4.54
C ALA A 213 -19.29 7.79 -5.48
N THR A 214 -18.85 6.54 -5.39
CA THR A 214 -17.80 6.03 -6.28
C THR A 214 -18.27 6.07 -7.73
N ASP A 215 -17.62 6.87 -8.55
CA ASP A 215 -17.92 7.10 -9.96
C ASP A 215 -16.75 6.72 -10.87
N ASP A 216 -16.96 6.80 -12.18
CA ASP A 216 -15.94 6.48 -13.17
C ASP A 216 -14.74 7.43 -13.09
N GLU A 217 -14.95 8.69 -12.71
CA GLU A 217 -13.87 9.66 -12.56
C GLU A 217 -12.90 9.21 -11.46
N LEU A 218 -13.43 8.83 -10.29
CA LEU A 218 -12.64 8.32 -9.19
C LEU A 218 -11.95 7.00 -9.54
N ILE A 219 -12.66 6.06 -10.17
CA ILE A 219 -12.10 4.77 -10.61
C ILE A 219 -10.94 4.98 -11.58
N MET A 220 -11.08 5.92 -12.51
CA MET A 220 -10.07 6.19 -13.53
C MET A 220 -8.97 7.16 -13.08
N LEU A 221 -9.04 7.73 -11.86
CA LEU A 221 -8.17 8.83 -11.43
C LEU A 221 -6.67 8.51 -11.64
N GLU A 222 -6.26 7.31 -11.26
CA GLU A 222 -4.86 6.86 -11.33
C GLU A 222 -4.58 5.93 -12.52
N MET A 223 -5.50 5.80 -13.46
CA MET A 223 -5.30 5.01 -14.67
C MET A 223 -4.45 5.75 -15.70
N SER A 224 -3.57 5.04 -16.38
CA SER A 224 -2.90 5.51 -17.58
C SER A 224 -3.90 5.77 -18.70
N LYS A 225 -3.51 6.56 -19.70
CA LYS A 225 -4.36 6.83 -20.91
C LYS A 225 -4.83 5.54 -21.60
N ARG A 226 -4.00 4.50 -21.61
CA ARG A 226 -4.32 3.19 -22.22
C ARG A 226 -5.36 2.45 -21.40
N GLU A 227 -5.23 2.42 -20.08
CA GLU A 227 -6.19 1.79 -19.16
C GLU A 227 -7.54 2.48 -19.22
N LYS A 228 -7.58 3.83 -19.20
CA LYS A 228 -8.83 4.60 -19.35
C LYS A 228 -9.60 4.23 -20.62
N LYS A 229 -8.90 4.15 -21.77
CA LYS A 229 -9.52 3.73 -23.04
C LYS A 229 -10.06 2.29 -22.96
N LYS A 230 -9.34 1.38 -22.32
CA LYS A 230 -9.79 -0.02 -22.17
C LYS A 230 -11.01 -0.11 -21.26
N PHE A 231 -10.99 0.57 -20.10
CA PHE A 231 -12.09 0.62 -19.15
C PHE A 231 -13.38 1.17 -19.82
N GLN A 232 -13.29 2.30 -20.49
CA GLN A 232 -14.42 2.90 -21.21
C GLN A 232 -15.00 1.97 -22.29
N LYS A 233 -14.15 1.33 -23.11
CA LYS A 233 -14.61 0.35 -24.10
C LYS A 233 -15.37 -0.81 -23.47
N GLN A 234 -14.86 -1.39 -22.38
CA GLN A 234 -15.52 -2.52 -21.71
C GLN A 234 -16.88 -2.16 -21.12
N LYS A 235 -17.03 -0.94 -20.63
CA LYS A 235 -18.28 -0.46 -20.03
C LYS A 235 -19.38 -0.17 -21.06
N TYR A 236 -19.00 0.39 -22.20
CA TYR A 236 -19.96 0.81 -23.25
C TYR A 236 -20.13 -0.22 -24.37
N SER A 237 -19.48 -1.39 -24.29
CA SER A 237 -19.66 -2.51 -25.22
C SER A 237 -20.67 -3.55 -24.71
N LYS A 238 -21.39 -3.26 -23.62
CA LYS A 238 -22.53 -4.01 -23.09
C LYS A 238 -23.82 -3.24 -23.35
#